data_80d2552cee3c76030a8d870c14d554f3
#
_entry.id   80d2552cee3c76030a8d870c14d554f3
#
_cell.length_a   1.000
_cell.length_b   1.000
_cell.length_c   1.000
_cell.angle_alpha   90.00
_cell.angle_beta   90.00
_cell.angle_gamma   90.00
#
_symmetry.space_group_name_H-M   'P 1'
#
loop_
_entity.id
_entity.type
_entity.pdbx_description
1 polymer ?
#
loop_
_entity_poly.entity_id
_entity_poly.type
_entity_poly.pdbx_seq_one_letter_code
_entity_poly.pdbx_strand_id
1 'polypeptide(L)'
;AHDLRSPMGSIKMVLNMLILSLPPSQIGEEMYQMLSMANQSTEDVFALLDNLLKWTKSQIGKLNVVYQDFNIVENIASVIEIFNLVAGIKNIKLRYLGDDKIEVHADIDMMKTIMRNLLSNAIKFSYNDSEIVVGARIVDDSVVVSVRDSGKGMSEEDQRKLLNTETHFSKYGTNNEEGSGLGLLLCLDFAVKNGGRLWFESEEGKGSTFYFSVPLKE
;
A
#
# COMPACT_ATOMS: atom_id res chain seq x y z
N ALA A 1 16.96 -13.84 4.42
CA ALA A 1 15.56 -13.47 4.08
C ALA A 1 14.55 -14.41 4.71
N HIS A 2 14.63 -15.71 4.43
CA HIS A 2 13.75 -16.75 5.01
C HIS A 2 13.91 -16.82 6.54
N ASP A 3 15.13 -16.70 7.02
CA ASP A 3 15.50 -16.85 8.44
C ASP A 3 14.96 -15.74 9.35
N LEU A 4 14.63 -14.56 8.79
CA LEU A 4 13.96 -13.48 9.52
C LEU A 4 12.44 -13.56 9.39
N ARG A 5 11.94 -13.99 8.24
CA ARG A 5 10.48 -14.08 7.99
C ARG A 5 9.83 -15.17 8.84
N SER A 6 10.52 -16.31 9.03
CA SER A 6 10.00 -17.45 9.80
C SER A 6 9.72 -17.12 11.27
N PRO A 7 10.68 -16.61 12.07
CA PRO A 7 10.42 -16.28 13.49
C PRO A 7 9.38 -15.18 13.65
N MET A 8 9.38 -14.17 12.79
CA MET A 8 8.36 -13.12 12.83
C MET A 8 6.96 -13.66 12.52
N GLY A 9 6.85 -14.56 11.55
CA GLY A 9 5.59 -15.24 11.25
C GLY A 9 5.07 -16.08 12.42
N SER A 10 5.98 -16.71 13.17
CA SER A 10 5.62 -17.46 14.39
C SER A 10 5.11 -16.54 15.50
N ILE A 11 5.76 -15.39 15.74
CA ILE A 11 5.31 -14.41 16.74
C ILE A 11 3.91 -13.89 16.38
N LYS A 12 3.69 -13.49 15.12
CA LYS A 12 2.39 -13.06 14.61
C LYS A 12 1.31 -14.13 14.84
N MET A 13 1.60 -15.38 14.50
CA MET A 13 0.67 -16.48 14.69
C MET A 13 0.28 -16.66 16.16
N VAL A 14 1.25 -16.61 17.06
CA VAL A 14 1.00 -16.72 18.51
C VAL A 14 0.15 -15.57 19.02
N LEU A 15 0.46 -14.33 18.66
CA LEU A 15 -0.33 -13.16 19.06
C LEU A 15 -1.77 -13.22 18.54
N ASN A 16 -1.95 -13.60 17.28
CA ASN A 16 -3.29 -13.80 16.71
C ASN A 16 -4.08 -14.89 17.46
N MET A 17 -3.44 -16.02 17.79
CA MET A 17 -4.09 -17.07 18.58
C MET A 17 -4.47 -16.59 19.97
N LEU A 18 -3.63 -15.81 20.64
CA LEU A 18 -3.94 -15.23 21.95
C LEU A 18 -5.13 -14.27 21.90
N ILE A 19 -5.17 -13.36 20.92
CA ILE A 19 -6.28 -12.42 20.73
C ILE A 19 -7.59 -13.15 20.45
N LEU A 20 -7.57 -14.19 19.62
CA LEU A 20 -8.76 -15.01 19.33
C LEU A 20 -9.22 -15.87 20.51
N SER A 21 -8.29 -16.32 21.35
CA SER A 21 -8.59 -17.24 22.45
C SER A 21 -8.90 -16.54 23.77
N LEU A 22 -8.48 -15.29 23.93
CA LEU A 22 -8.57 -14.53 25.18
C LEU A 22 -9.37 -13.24 24.98
N PRO A 23 -10.71 -13.30 25.01
CA PRO A 23 -11.54 -12.10 24.86
C PRO A 23 -11.36 -11.14 26.06
N PRO A 24 -11.69 -9.84 25.91
CA PRO A 24 -11.55 -8.84 26.98
C PRO A 24 -12.21 -9.24 28.30
N SER A 25 -13.29 -10.01 28.24
CA SER A 25 -14.00 -10.54 29.41
C SER A 25 -13.17 -11.50 30.30
N GLN A 26 -12.13 -12.11 29.75
CA GLN A 26 -11.27 -13.06 30.47
C GLN A 26 -9.98 -12.43 31.00
N ILE A 27 -9.40 -11.49 30.27
CA ILE A 27 -8.09 -10.89 30.58
C ILE A 27 -8.14 -9.41 30.97
N GLY A 28 -9.32 -8.80 30.91
CA GLY A 28 -9.51 -7.38 31.13
C GLY A 28 -9.16 -6.54 29.88
N GLU A 29 -9.83 -5.38 29.76
CA GLU A 29 -9.72 -4.49 28.60
C GLU A 29 -8.30 -3.99 28.36
N GLU A 30 -7.59 -3.62 29.44
CA GLU A 30 -6.22 -3.11 29.36
C GLU A 30 -5.25 -4.14 28.78
N MET A 31 -5.29 -5.38 29.24
CA MET A 31 -4.45 -6.47 28.74
C MET A 31 -4.78 -6.81 27.28
N TYR A 32 -6.06 -6.82 26.93
CA TYR A 32 -6.50 -7.04 25.55
C TYR A 32 -6.00 -5.96 24.61
N GLN A 33 -6.04 -4.68 25.03
CA GLN A 33 -5.47 -3.57 24.28
C GLN A 33 -3.96 -3.71 24.11
N MET A 34 -3.23 -4.10 25.16
CA MET A 34 -1.78 -4.35 25.07
C MET A 34 -1.45 -5.46 24.07
N LEU A 35 -2.20 -6.57 24.08
CA LEU A 35 -2.03 -7.67 23.13
C LEU A 35 -2.33 -7.20 21.69
N SER A 36 -3.37 -6.40 21.50
CA SER A 36 -3.74 -5.85 20.19
C SER A 36 -2.66 -4.91 19.66
N MET A 37 -2.09 -4.05 20.51
CA MET A 37 -0.97 -3.17 20.16
C MET A 37 0.29 -3.97 19.80
N ALA A 38 0.61 -5.02 20.55
CA ALA A 38 1.75 -5.87 20.25
C ALA A 38 1.58 -6.61 18.92
N ASN A 39 0.36 -7.09 18.63
CA ASN A 39 0.03 -7.71 17.36
C ASN A 39 0.18 -6.72 16.19
N GLN A 40 -0.37 -5.50 16.33
CA GLN A 40 -0.24 -4.47 15.32
C GLN A 40 1.23 -4.12 15.05
N SER A 41 2.03 -3.92 16.10
CA SER A 41 3.47 -3.66 15.96
C SER A 41 4.20 -4.81 15.24
N THR A 42 3.80 -6.04 15.49
CA THR A 42 4.37 -7.23 14.81
C THR A 42 4.01 -7.25 13.33
N GLU A 43 2.76 -6.91 12.97
CA GLU A 43 2.33 -6.74 11.57
C GLU A 43 3.15 -5.66 10.85
N ASP A 44 3.35 -4.52 11.49
CA ASP A 44 4.10 -3.39 10.93
C ASP A 44 5.56 -3.76 10.66
N VAL A 45 6.22 -4.43 11.62
CA VAL A 45 7.60 -4.94 11.47
C VAL A 45 7.67 -6.00 10.37
N PHE A 46 6.68 -6.88 10.27
CA PHE A 46 6.65 -7.90 9.23
C PHE A 46 6.50 -7.27 7.83
N ALA A 47 5.62 -6.30 7.68
CA ALA A 47 5.42 -5.56 6.43
C ALA A 47 6.70 -4.79 6.02
N LEU A 48 7.35 -4.14 6.99
CA LEU A 48 8.63 -3.45 6.78
C LEU A 48 9.71 -4.40 6.29
N LEU A 49 9.86 -5.56 6.95
CA LEU A 49 10.82 -6.59 6.59
C LEU A 49 10.56 -7.13 5.18
N ASP A 50 9.31 -7.42 4.84
CA ASP A 50 8.94 -7.92 3.51
C ASP A 50 9.23 -6.90 2.40
N ASN A 51 8.92 -5.64 2.65
CA ASN A 51 9.24 -4.54 1.73
C ASN A 51 10.76 -4.36 1.56
N LEU A 52 11.53 -4.39 2.66
CA LEU A 52 12.99 -4.32 2.61
C LEU A 52 13.60 -5.48 1.83
N LEU A 53 13.11 -6.70 2.04
CA LEU A 53 13.58 -7.89 1.32
C LEU A 53 13.23 -7.85 -0.18
N LYS A 54 12.05 -7.37 -0.54
CA LYS A 54 11.68 -7.14 -1.94
C LYS A 54 12.55 -6.09 -2.58
N TRP A 55 12.75 -4.96 -1.88
CA TRP A 55 13.60 -3.87 -2.36
C TRP A 55 15.04 -4.31 -2.54
N THR A 56 15.66 -4.98 -1.56
CA THR A 56 17.05 -5.47 -1.67
C THR A 56 17.21 -6.49 -2.81
N LYS A 57 16.26 -7.43 -2.97
CA LYS A 57 16.30 -8.36 -4.11
C LYS A 57 16.22 -7.63 -5.45
N SER A 58 15.44 -6.56 -5.50
CA SER A 58 15.31 -5.72 -6.67
C SER A 58 16.62 -5.01 -7.01
N GLN A 59 17.28 -4.38 -6.02
CA GLN A 59 18.54 -3.65 -6.20
C GLN A 59 19.69 -4.54 -6.68
N ILE A 60 19.76 -5.79 -6.21
CA ILE A 60 20.80 -6.74 -6.64
C ILE A 60 20.44 -7.51 -7.93
N GLY A 61 19.36 -7.09 -8.63
CA GLY A 61 18.92 -7.72 -9.88
C GLY A 61 18.42 -9.17 -9.74
N LYS A 62 18.13 -9.63 -8.51
CA LYS A 62 17.62 -10.99 -8.24
C LYS A 62 16.10 -11.08 -8.18
N LEU A 63 15.40 -10.00 -8.46
CA LEU A 63 13.95 -9.99 -8.57
C LEU A 63 13.57 -10.23 -10.04
N ASN A 64 13.13 -11.42 -10.36
CA ASN A 64 12.63 -11.74 -11.68
C ASN A 64 11.21 -11.18 -11.83
N VAL A 65 10.96 -10.47 -12.93
CA VAL A 65 9.61 -10.04 -13.32
C VAL A 65 8.94 -11.19 -14.05
N VAL A 66 7.76 -11.57 -13.61
CA VAL A 66 6.96 -12.64 -14.23
C VAL A 66 5.79 -12.00 -14.96
N TYR A 67 6.01 -11.68 -16.23
CA TYR A 67 4.97 -11.09 -17.07
C TYR A 67 3.87 -12.08 -17.39
N GLN A 68 2.63 -11.63 -17.28
CA GLN A 68 1.43 -12.38 -17.66
C GLN A 68 0.33 -11.43 -18.10
N ASP A 69 -0.59 -11.97 -18.89
CA ASP A 69 -1.78 -11.23 -19.34
C ASP A 69 -2.86 -11.32 -18.27
N PHE A 70 -3.44 -10.19 -17.89
CA PHE A 70 -4.55 -10.15 -16.95
C PHE A 70 -5.35 -8.85 -17.04
N ASN A 71 -6.58 -8.89 -16.52
CA ASN A 71 -7.41 -7.70 -16.38
C ASN A 71 -6.98 -6.91 -15.12
N ILE A 72 -6.40 -5.72 -15.32
CA ILE A 72 -5.93 -4.88 -14.20
C ILE A 72 -7.08 -4.40 -13.32
N VAL A 73 -8.29 -4.25 -13.87
CA VAL A 73 -9.47 -3.82 -13.10
C VAL A 73 -9.88 -4.88 -12.08
N GLU A 74 -9.83 -6.17 -12.42
CA GLU A 74 -10.05 -7.25 -11.46
C GLU A 74 -8.98 -7.28 -10.36
N ASN A 75 -7.73 -7.00 -10.72
CA ASN A 75 -6.64 -6.87 -9.76
C ASN A 75 -6.91 -5.74 -8.78
N ILE A 76 -7.32 -4.55 -9.27
CA ILE A 76 -7.71 -3.39 -8.46
C ILE A 76 -8.88 -3.74 -7.55
N ALA A 77 -9.94 -4.34 -8.09
CA ALA A 77 -11.14 -4.72 -7.33
C ALA A 77 -10.78 -5.66 -6.16
N SER A 78 -9.94 -6.66 -6.40
CA SER A 78 -9.49 -7.59 -5.35
C SER A 78 -8.74 -6.90 -4.22
N VAL A 79 -7.97 -5.85 -4.52
CA VAL A 79 -7.25 -5.08 -3.49
C VAL A 79 -8.20 -4.16 -2.74
N ILE A 80 -9.14 -3.49 -3.43
CA ILE A 80 -10.18 -2.65 -2.80
C ILE A 80 -10.99 -3.48 -1.81
N GLU A 81 -11.40 -4.69 -2.17
CA GLU A 81 -12.18 -5.59 -1.30
C GLU A 81 -11.45 -5.86 0.03
N ILE A 82 -10.15 -6.18 -0.03
CA ILE A 82 -9.32 -6.39 1.17
C ILE A 82 -9.25 -5.13 2.03
N PHE A 83 -9.10 -3.97 1.41
CA PHE A 83 -8.92 -2.69 2.13
C PHE A 83 -10.24 -2.07 2.63
N ASN A 84 -11.41 -2.52 2.18
CA ASN A 84 -12.70 -2.03 2.68
C ASN A 84 -12.85 -2.18 4.21
N LEU A 85 -12.34 -3.28 4.78
CA LEU A 85 -12.36 -3.48 6.24
C LEU A 85 -11.49 -2.44 6.96
N VAL A 86 -10.28 -2.21 6.44
CA VAL A 86 -9.34 -1.24 7.04
C VAL A 86 -9.84 0.19 6.89
N ALA A 87 -10.38 0.54 5.72
CA ALA A 87 -10.99 1.84 5.45
C ALA A 87 -12.22 2.08 6.34
N GLY A 88 -12.99 1.03 6.63
CA GLY A 88 -14.17 1.08 7.51
C GLY A 88 -13.85 1.54 8.94
N ILE A 89 -12.63 1.31 9.45
CA ILE A 89 -12.20 1.78 10.78
C ILE A 89 -12.23 3.31 10.88
N LYS A 90 -11.88 4.00 9.78
CA LYS A 90 -11.94 5.46 9.64
C LYS A 90 -13.24 5.96 8.98
N ASN A 91 -14.22 5.09 8.72
CA ASN A 91 -15.41 5.39 7.93
C ASN A 91 -15.11 5.98 6.54
N ILE A 92 -14.01 5.51 5.92
CA ILE A 92 -13.57 5.96 4.58
C ILE A 92 -14.27 5.09 3.53
N LYS A 93 -14.87 5.72 2.52
CA LYS A 93 -15.49 5.03 1.39
C LYS A 93 -14.47 4.82 0.28
N LEU A 94 -14.26 3.58 -0.15
CA LEU A 94 -13.46 3.26 -1.33
C LEU A 94 -14.38 3.14 -2.54
N ARG A 95 -14.07 3.88 -3.61
CA ARG A 95 -14.82 3.84 -4.87
C ARG A 95 -13.89 3.58 -6.04
N TYR A 96 -14.36 2.80 -6.99
CA TYR A 96 -13.72 2.65 -8.29
C TYR A 96 -14.45 3.48 -9.34
N LEU A 97 -13.70 4.26 -10.12
CA LEU A 97 -14.19 5.04 -11.26
C LEU A 97 -13.24 4.83 -12.44
N GLY A 98 -13.66 4.11 -13.46
CA GLY A 98 -12.84 3.84 -14.63
C GLY A 98 -13.51 2.84 -15.56
N ASP A 99 -12.73 2.33 -16.50
CA ASP A 99 -13.19 1.32 -17.45
C ASP A 99 -13.47 -0.01 -16.74
N ASP A 100 -14.40 -0.79 -17.24
CA ASP A 100 -14.80 -2.09 -16.62
C ASP A 100 -13.79 -3.21 -16.88
N LYS A 101 -13.01 -3.10 -17.95
CA LYS A 101 -12.04 -4.12 -18.35
C LYS A 101 -10.88 -3.49 -19.12
N ILE A 102 -9.65 -3.75 -18.64
CA ILE A 102 -8.42 -3.33 -19.30
C ILE A 102 -7.39 -4.46 -19.19
N GLU A 103 -6.99 -5.03 -20.33
CA GLU A 103 -5.97 -6.07 -20.39
C GLU A 103 -4.57 -5.44 -20.41
N VAL A 104 -3.67 -5.97 -19.57
CA VAL A 104 -2.27 -5.55 -19.50
C VAL A 104 -1.35 -6.76 -19.53
N HIS A 105 -0.07 -6.53 -19.94
CA HIS A 105 1.00 -7.53 -19.88
C HIS A 105 2.02 -7.08 -18.84
N ALA A 106 1.89 -7.58 -17.60
CA ALA A 106 2.69 -7.12 -16.47
C ALA A 106 2.85 -8.22 -15.40
N ASP A 107 3.62 -7.94 -14.37
CA ASP A 107 3.73 -8.80 -13.19
C ASP A 107 2.58 -8.47 -12.20
N ILE A 108 1.65 -9.41 -12.06
CA ILE A 108 0.43 -9.23 -11.25
C ILE A 108 0.74 -8.99 -9.76
N ASP A 109 1.80 -9.60 -9.22
CA ASP A 109 2.15 -9.47 -7.81
C ASP A 109 2.81 -8.12 -7.54
N MET A 110 3.59 -7.60 -8.51
CA MET A 110 4.12 -6.24 -8.44
C MET A 110 2.98 -5.22 -8.52
N MET A 111 2.01 -5.39 -9.42
CA MET A 111 0.84 -4.51 -9.52
C MET A 111 0.01 -4.53 -8.24
N LYS A 112 -0.28 -5.70 -7.67
CA LYS A 112 -0.92 -5.82 -6.35
C LYS A 112 -0.14 -5.12 -5.25
N THR A 113 1.18 -5.21 -5.28
CA THR A 113 2.04 -4.56 -4.28
C THR A 113 1.97 -3.05 -4.40
N ILE A 114 2.02 -2.48 -5.62
CA ILE A 114 1.82 -1.04 -5.85
C ILE A 114 0.47 -0.60 -5.31
N MET A 115 -0.61 -1.27 -5.72
CA MET A 115 -1.97 -0.92 -5.30
C MET A 115 -2.15 -0.95 -3.79
N ARG A 116 -1.64 -1.99 -3.11
CA ARG A 116 -1.69 -2.10 -1.64
C ARG A 116 -0.97 -0.95 -0.95
N ASN A 117 0.23 -0.60 -1.41
CA ASN A 117 0.98 0.51 -0.83
C ASN A 117 0.27 1.86 -1.05
N LEU A 118 -0.24 2.12 -2.25
CA LEU A 118 -0.94 3.38 -2.54
C LEU A 118 -2.26 3.49 -1.77
N LEU A 119 -3.06 2.42 -1.69
CA LEU A 119 -4.29 2.41 -0.90
C LEU A 119 -4.02 2.53 0.60
N SER A 120 -3.02 1.81 1.12
CA SER A 120 -2.60 1.95 2.52
C SER A 120 -2.21 3.38 2.85
N ASN A 121 -1.42 4.04 1.99
CA ASN A 121 -1.06 5.44 2.16
C ASN A 121 -2.28 6.36 2.08
N ALA A 122 -3.17 6.17 1.12
CA ALA A 122 -4.37 6.96 0.98
C ALA A 122 -5.25 6.89 2.25
N ILE A 123 -5.48 5.68 2.81
CA ILE A 123 -6.23 5.50 4.05
C ILE A 123 -5.51 6.15 5.24
N LYS A 124 -4.20 5.94 5.34
CA LYS A 124 -3.35 6.49 6.42
C LYS A 124 -3.40 8.02 6.47
N PHE A 125 -3.36 8.68 5.33
CA PHE A 125 -3.29 10.14 5.24
C PHE A 125 -4.64 10.83 5.04
N SER A 126 -5.71 10.08 4.85
CA SER A 126 -7.09 10.58 4.79
C SER A 126 -7.64 10.87 6.18
N TYR A 127 -8.53 11.84 6.25
CA TYR A 127 -9.34 12.10 7.45
C TYR A 127 -10.49 11.07 7.55
N ASN A 128 -11.05 10.95 8.75
CA ASN A 128 -12.25 10.15 8.97
C ASN A 128 -13.43 10.69 8.12
N ASP A 129 -14.39 9.81 7.81
CA ASP A 129 -15.60 10.15 7.04
C ASP A 129 -15.33 10.69 5.63
N SER A 130 -14.18 10.36 5.04
CA SER A 130 -13.76 10.81 3.71
C SER A 130 -14.01 9.75 2.63
N GLU A 131 -13.59 10.07 1.40
CA GLU A 131 -13.67 9.16 0.25
C GLU A 131 -12.28 9.03 -0.40
N ILE A 132 -11.95 7.81 -0.82
CA ILE A 132 -10.81 7.51 -1.68
C ILE A 132 -11.34 6.98 -3.00
N VAL A 133 -10.87 7.56 -4.09
CA VAL A 133 -11.27 7.17 -5.44
C VAL A 133 -10.09 6.49 -6.13
N VAL A 134 -10.30 5.27 -6.58
CA VAL A 134 -9.36 4.52 -7.42
C VAL A 134 -9.86 4.58 -8.85
N GLY A 135 -8.99 4.92 -9.80
CA GLY A 135 -9.33 4.98 -11.22
C GLY A 135 -8.37 4.16 -12.07
N ALA A 136 -8.84 3.64 -13.19
CA ALA A 136 -8.00 3.10 -14.24
C ALA A 136 -8.55 3.53 -15.60
N ARG A 137 -7.66 3.99 -16.49
CA ARG A 137 -8.02 4.43 -17.84
C ARG A 137 -6.89 4.21 -18.81
N ILE A 138 -7.23 4.02 -20.06
CA ILE A 138 -6.25 3.99 -21.15
C ILE A 138 -5.89 5.42 -21.52
N VAL A 139 -4.60 5.70 -21.60
CA VAL A 139 -4.03 6.98 -22.06
C VAL A 139 -2.89 6.64 -23.01
N ASP A 140 -3.07 6.97 -24.27
CA ASP A 140 -2.17 6.58 -25.37
C ASP A 140 -1.93 5.03 -25.35
N ASP A 141 -0.68 4.61 -25.31
CA ASP A 141 -0.28 3.20 -25.30
C ASP A 141 -0.08 2.64 -23.88
N SER A 142 -0.67 3.27 -22.87
CA SER A 142 -0.50 2.88 -21.47
C SER A 142 -1.83 2.90 -20.72
N VAL A 143 -1.89 2.07 -19.71
CA VAL A 143 -2.94 2.13 -18.68
C VAL A 143 -2.43 3.00 -17.55
N VAL A 144 -3.18 4.02 -17.18
CA VAL A 144 -2.90 4.87 -16.01
C VAL A 144 -3.88 4.52 -14.91
N VAL A 145 -3.33 4.06 -13.78
CA VAL A 145 -4.07 3.80 -12.55
C VAL A 145 -3.83 4.95 -11.60
N SER A 146 -4.89 5.43 -10.95
CA SER A 146 -4.84 6.54 -9.97
C SER A 146 -5.46 6.13 -8.65
N VAL A 147 -4.88 6.63 -7.56
CA VAL A 147 -5.45 6.55 -6.19
C VAL A 147 -5.48 7.95 -5.64
N ARG A 148 -6.69 8.51 -5.50
CA ARG A 148 -6.94 9.86 -5.01
C ARG A 148 -7.52 9.82 -3.61
N ASP A 149 -6.89 10.53 -2.69
CA ASP A 149 -7.38 10.79 -1.35
C ASP A 149 -7.78 12.26 -1.15
N SER A 150 -8.61 12.53 -0.16
CA SER A 150 -9.01 13.86 0.29
C SER A 150 -8.42 14.14 1.68
N GLY A 151 -7.16 13.72 1.89
CA GLY A 151 -6.46 13.81 3.16
C GLY A 151 -5.72 15.13 3.36
N LYS A 152 -4.69 15.06 4.21
CA LYS A 152 -3.89 16.24 4.58
C LYS A 152 -3.04 16.81 3.45
N GLY A 153 -2.84 16.07 2.36
CA GLY A 153 -1.94 16.46 1.28
C GLY A 153 -0.49 16.62 1.72
N MET A 154 0.31 17.28 0.87
CA MET A 154 1.75 17.47 1.11
C MET A 154 2.15 18.91 0.82
N SER A 155 2.96 19.51 1.72
CA SER A 155 3.64 20.76 1.47
C SER A 155 4.68 20.61 0.34
N GLU A 156 5.09 21.72 -0.28
CA GLU A 156 6.14 21.68 -1.32
C GLU A 156 7.47 21.10 -0.79
N GLU A 157 7.79 21.32 0.48
CA GLU A 157 8.98 20.76 1.11
C GLU A 157 8.89 19.24 1.21
N ASP A 158 7.72 18.70 1.60
CA ASP A 158 7.48 17.27 1.68
C ASP A 158 7.51 16.61 0.30
N GLN A 159 6.92 17.25 -0.71
CA GLN A 159 6.96 16.76 -2.08
C GLN A 159 8.39 16.65 -2.61
N ARG A 160 9.25 17.64 -2.32
CA ARG A 160 10.68 17.60 -2.68
C ARG A 160 11.42 16.47 -1.96
N LYS A 161 11.13 16.23 -0.68
CA LYS A 161 11.72 15.13 0.10
C LYS A 161 11.26 13.77 -0.43
N LEU A 162 9.99 13.65 -0.80
CA LEU A 162 9.43 12.41 -1.35
C LEU A 162 10.06 12.02 -2.71
N LEU A 163 10.41 13.01 -3.53
CA LEU A 163 11.09 12.80 -4.82
C LEU A 163 12.58 12.48 -4.67
N ASN A 164 13.18 12.76 -3.52
CA ASN A 164 14.59 12.44 -3.28
C ASN A 164 14.74 11.00 -2.80
N THR A 165 15.10 10.11 -3.72
CA THR A 165 15.26 8.67 -3.45
C THR A 165 16.42 8.33 -2.51
N GLU A 166 17.31 9.28 -2.20
CA GLU A 166 18.45 9.08 -1.29
C GLU A 166 18.06 9.28 0.19
N THR A 167 16.90 9.91 0.46
CA THR A 167 16.44 10.16 1.82
C THR A 167 15.22 9.31 2.16
N HIS A 168 15.31 8.59 3.28
CA HIS A 168 14.12 7.94 3.85
C HIS A 168 13.16 9.01 4.38
N PHE A 169 12.07 9.23 3.66
CA PHE A 169 11.03 10.16 4.06
C PHE A 169 9.81 9.40 4.56
N SER A 170 9.45 9.63 5.82
CA SER A 170 8.22 9.11 6.43
C SER A 170 7.56 10.18 7.27
N LYS A 171 6.24 10.21 7.28
CA LYS A 171 5.42 11.07 8.15
C LYS A 171 4.34 10.25 8.82
N TYR A 172 3.91 10.72 10.00
CA TYR A 172 2.75 10.17 10.69
C TYR A 172 1.46 10.43 9.90
N GLY A 173 0.60 9.45 9.88
CA GLY A 173 -0.75 9.55 9.33
C GLY A 173 -1.65 10.51 10.13
N THR A 174 -2.92 10.57 9.76
CA THR A 174 -3.92 11.43 10.43
C THR A 174 -4.27 10.94 11.84
N ASN A 175 -4.12 9.63 12.10
CA ASN A 175 -4.33 9.00 13.41
C ASN A 175 -2.99 8.51 14.04
N ASN A 176 -1.89 9.23 13.78
CA ASN A 176 -0.53 8.91 14.25
C ASN A 176 0.03 7.56 13.77
N GLU A 177 -0.45 7.05 12.65
CA GLU A 177 0.08 5.82 12.06
C GLU A 177 1.51 6.05 11.54
N GLU A 178 2.44 5.20 11.92
CA GLU A 178 3.83 5.26 11.48
C GLU A 178 4.02 4.59 10.11
N GLY A 179 4.98 5.06 9.32
CA GLY A 179 5.31 4.49 8.03
C GLY A 179 6.80 4.20 7.88
N SER A 180 7.13 3.17 7.12
CA SER A 180 8.52 2.76 6.87
C SER A 180 9.28 3.63 5.86
N GLY A 181 8.59 4.44 5.07
CA GLY A 181 9.18 5.17 3.94
C GLY A 181 9.63 4.31 2.75
N LEU A 182 9.65 2.99 2.90
CA LEU A 182 10.13 2.07 1.85
C LEU A 182 9.06 1.69 0.82
N GLY A 183 7.78 1.80 1.17
CA GLY A 183 6.68 1.37 0.30
C GLY A 183 6.64 2.08 -1.03
N LEU A 184 6.85 3.39 -1.06
CA LEU A 184 6.81 4.18 -2.28
C LEU A 184 8.05 3.93 -3.16
N LEU A 185 9.23 3.76 -2.56
CA LEU A 185 10.45 3.39 -3.29
C LEU A 185 10.28 2.04 -4.01
N LEU A 186 9.64 1.08 -3.36
CA LEU A 186 9.31 -0.21 -3.96
C LEU A 186 8.29 -0.05 -5.10
N CYS A 187 7.30 0.83 -4.95
CA CYS A 187 6.32 1.13 -5.99
C CYS A 187 6.98 1.76 -7.22
N LEU A 188 7.89 2.70 -7.04
CA LEU A 188 8.67 3.31 -8.12
C LEU A 188 9.46 2.25 -8.90
N ASP A 189 10.21 1.41 -8.20
CA ASP A 189 10.99 0.34 -8.82
C ASP A 189 10.10 -0.66 -9.58
N PHE A 190 8.98 -1.07 -9.01
CA PHE A 190 8.05 -2.01 -9.64
C PHE A 190 7.35 -1.42 -10.87
N ALA A 191 6.99 -0.13 -10.83
CA ALA A 191 6.42 0.54 -11.99
C ALA A 191 7.42 0.57 -13.15
N VAL A 192 8.69 0.96 -12.88
CA VAL A 192 9.76 0.98 -13.89
C VAL A 192 10.05 -0.43 -14.44
N LYS A 193 10.11 -1.46 -13.60
CA LYS A 193 10.32 -2.85 -14.03
C LYS A 193 9.21 -3.39 -14.93
N ASN A 194 8.01 -2.86 -14.82
CA ASN A 194 6.89 -3.20 -15.69
C ASN A 194 6.75 -2.24 -16.90
N GLY A 195 7.79 -1.46 -17.21
CA GLY A 195 7.82 -0.57 -18.37
C GLY A 195 7.00 0.71 -18.20
N GLY A 196 6.54 1.00 -17.00
CA GLY A 196 5.75 2.18 -16.66
C GLY A 196 6.49 3.19 -15.79
N ARG A 197 5.74 4.04 -15.12
CA ARG A 197 6.24 5.06 -14.18
C ARG A 197 5.25 5.29 -13.05
N LEU A 198 5.72 5.92 -11.96
CA LEU A 198 4.89 6.38 -10.86
C LEU A 198 5.14 7.86 -10.63
N TRP A 199 4.07 8.63 -10.39
CA TRP A 199 4.10 10.06 -10.07
C TRP A 199 2.94 10.42 -9.17
N PHE A 200 2.91 11.67 -8.72
CA PHE A 200 1.82 12.17 -7.87
C PHE A 200 1.54 13.65 -8.10
N GLU A 201 0.36 14.08 -7.69
CA GLU A 201 -0.07 15.46 -7.54
C GLU A 201 -0.60 15.61 -6.11
N SER A 202 -0.23 16.68 -5.43
CA SER A 202 -0.68 16.92 -4.06
C SER A 202 -0.72 18.41 -3.74
N GLU A 203 -1.69 18.77 -2.91
CA GLU A 203 -1.82 20.11 -2.35
C GLU A 203 -2.13 20.01 -0.87
N GLU A 204 -1.39 20.73 -0.02
CA GLU A 204 -1.56 20.71 1.41
C GLU A 204 -2.99 21.11 1.81
N GLY A 205 -3.63 20.29 2.63
CA GLY A 205 -5.02 20.45 3.07
C GLY A 205 -6.09 20.00 2.07
N LYS A 206 -5.72 19.56 0.84
CA LYS A 206 -6.69 19.11 -0.18
C LYS A 206 -6.58 17.63 -0.54
N GLY A 207 -5.48 16.99 -0.14
CA GLY A 207 -5.22 15.58 -0.42
C GLY A 207 -4.17 15.35 -1.49
N SER A 208 -4.05 14.10 -1.93
CA SER A 208 -3.07 13.68 -2.93
C SER A 208 -3.71 12.75 -3.95
N THR A 209 -3.12 12.71 -5.14
CA THR A 209 -3.42 11.70 -6.14
C THR A 209 -2.10 11.07 -6.57
N PHE A 210 -1.96 9.78 -6.32
CA PHE A 210 -0.85 8.98 -6.82
C PHE A 210 -1.27 8.25 -8.08
N TYR A 211 -0.36 8.24 -9.05
CA TYR A 211 -0.57 7.60 -10.33
C TYR A 211 0.54 6.60 -10.60
N PHE A 212 0.22 5.49 -11.23
CA PHE A 212 1.21 4.67 -11.89
C PHE A 212 0.71 4.26 -13.28
N SER A 213 1.62 4.01 -14.20
CA SER A 213 1.29 3.49 -15.51
C SER A 213 1.90 2.13 -15.73
N VAL A 214 1.29 1.38 -16.62
CA VAL A 214 1.79 0.12 -17.18
C VAL A 214 1.46 0.10 -18.67
N PRO A 215 2.34 -0.41 -19.56
CA PRO A 215 2.03 -0.51 -20.97
C PRO A 215 0.75 -1.29 -21.22
N LEU A 216 -0.02 -0.83 -22.19
CA LEU A 216 -1.19 -1.58 -22.67
C LEU A 216 -0.69 -2.88 -23.31
N LYS A 217 -1.47 -3.93 -23.21
CA LYS A 217 -1.23 -5.14 -23.97
C LYS A 217 -1.44 -4.86 -25.46
N GLU A 218 -0.44 -5.16 -26.30
CA GLU A 218 -0.55 -5.15 -27.75
C GLU A 218 -1.54 -6.20 -28.28
#